data_3712e40504a2c08fa5383a9dabe8884c
#
_entry.id   3712e40504a2c08fa5383a9dabe8884c
#
_cell.length_a   1.000
_cell.length_b   1.000
_cell.length_c   1.000
_cell.angle_alpha   90.00
_cell.angle_beta   90.00
_cell.angle_gamma   90.00
#
_symmetry.space_group_name_H-M   'P 1'
#
loop_
_entity.id
_entity.type
_entity.pdbx_description
1 polymer ?
#
loop_
_entity_poly.entity_id
_entity_poly.type
_entity_poly.pdbx_seq_one_letter_code
_entity_poly.pdbx_strand_id
1 'polypeptide(L)'
;MRKYLSALAAGLLLTSCVPSTPQARIQQNPQKFSALGAKHQALVQQGRIERGMSPDAVYLAWGAPSGTFQGSRQGKFTERWDYAGSRPVYVTNFYGAYGYGGYGPYRRYGYYGFGPEIAYVPQHIASVWFVNQRVDAWERAR
;
A
#
# COMPACT_ATOMS: atom_id res chain seq x y z
N MET A 1 2.55 52.89 -26.13
CA MET A 1 3.47 51.94 -25.47
C MET A 1 2.66 50.99 -24.61
N ARG A 2 2.37 49.82 -25.11
CA ARG A 2 1.57 48.79 -24.39
C ARG A 2 2.53 47.79 -23.78
N LYS A 3 2.64 47.81 -22.44
CA LYS A 3 3.42 46.83 -21.69
C LYS A 3 2.58 45.58 -21.49
N TYR A 4 2.97 44.48 -22.13
CA TYR A 4 2.39 43.18 -21.92
C TYR A 4 3.02 42.56 -20.63
N LEU A 5 2.22 42.46 -19.57
CA LEU A 5 2.55 41.66 -18.39
C LEU A 5 2.20 40.21 -18.70
N SER A 6 3.21 39.43 -18.97
CA SER A 6 3.05 37.96 -19.07
C SER A 6 2.99 37.39 -17.64
N ALA A 7 1.82 37.06 -17.18
CA ALA A 7 1.64 36.31 -15.92
C ALA A 7 1.99 34.83 -16.16
N LEU A 8 3.14 34.42 -15.66
CA LEU A 8 3.58 33.04 -15.66
C LEU A 8 2.81 32.30 -14.53
N ALA A 9 1.75 31.56 -14.90
CA ALA A 9 1.03 30.70 -14.00
C ALA A 9 1.88 29.46 -13.70
N ALA A 10 2.58 29.48 -12.59
CA ALA A 10 3.28 28.29 -12.05
C ALA A 10 2.22 27.32 -11.52
N GLY A 11 1.89 26.30 -12.32
CA GLY A 11 1.05 25.18 -11.88
C GLY A 11 1.77 24.38 -10.79
N LEU A 12 1.31 24.49 -9.55
CA LEU A 12 1.69 23.58 -8.48
C LEU A 12 1.13 22.19 -8.83
N LEU A 13 2.00 21.28 -9.22
CA LEU A 13 1.70 19.86 -9.27
C LEU A 13 1.62 19.35 -7.81
N LEU A 14 0.41 19.36 -7.26
CA LEU A 14 0.13 18.68 -6.00
C LEU A 14 0.24 17.18 -6.26
N THR A 15 1.35 16.58 -5.88
CA THR A 15 1.46 15.13 -5.78
C THR A 15 0.48 14.67 -4.72
N SER A 16 -0.69 14.22 -5.16
CA SER A 16 -1.71 13.66 -4.28
C SER A 16 -1.17 12.37 -3.68
N CYS A 17 -0.78 12.40 -2.41
CA CYS A 17 -0.58 11.19 -1.63
C CYS A 17 -1.89 10.40 -1.65
N VAL A 18 -1.82 9.11 -2.00
CA VAL A 18 -3.00 8.23 -1.94
C VAL A 18 -3.54 8.24 -0.52
N PRO A 19 -4.80 8.61 -0.31
CA PRO A 19 -5.34 8.75 1.04
C PRO A 19 -5.40 7.40 1.75
N SER A 20 -4.79 7.33 2.92
CA SER A 20 -4.72 6.13 3.74
C SER A 20 -5.97 5.88 4.59
N THR A 21 -6.86 6.89 4.75
CA THR A 21 -8.04 6.80 5.61
C THR A 21 -9.33 6.55 4.83
N PRO A 22 -10.32 5.84 5.43
CA PRO A 22 -11.63 5.67 4.82
C PRO A 22 -12.29 7.00 4.44
N GLN A 23 -12.23 8.01 5.31
CA GLN A 23 -12.81 9.32 5.10
C GLN A 23 -12.27 10.01 3.84
N ALA A 24 -10.95 9.97 3.66
CA ALA A 24 -10.31 10.56 2.48
C ALA A 24 -10.71 9.82 1.19
N ARG A 25 -10.83 8.48 1.22
CA ARG A 25 -11.31 7.70 0.07
C ARG A 25 -12.77 7.98 -0.25
N ILE A 26 -13.63 8.16 0.74
CA ILE A 26 -15.02 8.56 0.58
C ILE A 26 -15.12 9.93 -0.10
N GLN A 27 -14.33 10.90 0.36
CA GLN A 27 -14.30 12.24 -0.24
C GLN A 27 -13.87 12.22 -1.70
N GLN A 28 -12.94 11.36 -2.07
CA GLN A 28 -12.50 11.20 -3.46
C GLN A 28 -13.46 10.41 -4.32
N ASN A 29 -14.31 9.58 -3.73
CA ASN A 29 -15.25 8.70 -4.44
C ASN A 29 -16.67 8.81 -3.89
N PRO A 30 -17.27 10.01 -3.86
CA PRO A 30 -18.58 10.22 -3.24
C PRO A 30 -19.69 9.41 -3.92
N GLN A 31 -19.60 9.19 -5.23
CA GLN A 31 -20.58 8.38 -5.97
C GLN A 31 -20.57 6.91 -5.56
N LYS A 32 -19.38 6.31 -5.36
CA LYS A 32 -19.26 4.94 -4.87
C LYS A 32 -19.83 4.81 -3.46
N PHE A 33 -19.61 5.80 -2.62
CA PHE A 33 -20.12 5.82 -1.25
C PHE A 33 -21.65 5.97 -1.22
N SER A 34 -22.20 6.91 -1.97
CA SER A 34 -23.65 7.12 -2.02
C SER A 34 -24.44 5.95 -2.61
N ALA A 35 -23.82 5.14 -3.46
CA ALA A 35 -24.43 3.93 -4.01
C ALA A 35 -24.54 2.78 -3.00
N LEU A 36 -23.87 2.89 -1.83
CA LEU A 36 -23.96 1.88 -0.78
C LEU A 36 -25.24 2.06 0.06
N GLY A 37 -25.79 0.95 0.55
CA GLY A 37 -26.86 1.01 1.55
C GLY A 37 -26.37 1.61 2.88
N ALA A 38 -27.26 2.23 3.64
CA ALA A 38 -26.94 2.94 4.89
C ALA A 38 -26.08 2.12 5.88
N LYS A 39 -26.36 0.84 6.02
CA LYS A 39 -25.59 -0.08 6.87
C LYS A 39 -24.13 -0.18 6.41
N HIS A 40 -23.89 -0.37 5.10
CA HIS A 40 -22.55 -0.46 4.55
C HIS A 40 -21.81 0.89 4.61
N GLN A 41 -22.52 2.00 4.42
CA GLN A 41 -21.94 3.34 4.59
C GLN A 41 -21.39 3.54 6.01
N ALA A 42 -22.17 3.17 7.04
CA ALA A 42 -21.72 3.26 8.42
C ALA A 42 -20.48 2.39 8.72
N LEU A 43 -20.43 1.18 8.18
CA LEU A 43 -19.28 0.28 8.34
C LEU A 43 -18.04 0.80 7.62
N VAL A 44 -18.20 1.29 6.40
CA VAL A 44 -17.10 1.87 5.61
C VAL A 44 -16.48 3.07 6.33
N GLN A 45 -17.28 3.96 6.90
CA GLN A 45 -16.78 5.10 7.69
C GLN A 45 -15.93 4.66 8.89
N GLN A 46 -16.22 3.49 9.45
CA GLN A 46 -15.46 2.88 10.56
C GLN A 46 -14.26 2.03 10.07
N GLY A 47 -14.02 1.95 8.77
CA GLY A 47 -12.99 1.08 8.21
C GLY A 47 -13.27 -0.41 8.42
N ARG A 48 -14.53 -0.79 8.53
CA ARG A 48 -14.99 -2.18 8.76
C ARG A 48 -15.61 -2.75 7.51
N ILE A 49 -15.45 -4.04 7.33
CA ILE A 49 -16.10 -4.80 6.25
C ILE A 49 -16.95 -5.92 6.85
N GLU A 50 -17.94 -6.35 6.07
CA GLU A 50 -18.78 -7.50 6.40
C GLU A 50 -19.12 -8.32 5.14
N ARG A 51 -19.63 -9.52 5.36
CA ARG A 51 -20.13 -10.39 4.29
C ARG A 51 -21.22 -9.70 3.49
N GLY A 52 -21.20 -9.86 2.17
CA GLY A 52 -22.16 -9.26 1.25
C GLY A 52 -21.81 -7.87 0.73
N MET A 53 -20.75 -7.23 1.25
CA MET A 53 -20.24 -5.97 0.69
C MET A 53 -19.71 -6.12 -0.72
N SER A 54 -19.83 -5.06 -1.53
CA SER A 54 -19.22 -4.99 -2.87
C SER A 54 -17.72 -4.70 -2.78
N PRO A 55 -16.94 -4.97 -3.86
CA PRO A 55 -15.53 -4.55 -3.94
C PRO A 55 -15.35 -3.05 -3.73
N ASP A 56 -16.25 -2.21 -4.23
CA ASP A 56 -16.21 -0.76 -3.99
C ASP A 56 -16.33 -0.40 -2.50
N ALA A 57 -17.20 -1.09 -1.76
CA ALA A 57 -17.31 -0.88 -0.32
C ALA A 57 -16.03 -1.30 0.42
N VAL A 58 -15.43 -2.42 0.04
CA VAL A 58 -14.16 -2.88 0.60
C VAL A 58 -13.03 -1.90 0.27
N TYR A 59 -12.97 -1.41 -0.97
CA TYR A 59 -12.00 -0.39 -1.36
C TYR A 59 -12.15 0.90 -0.53
N LEU A 60 -13.36 1.37 -0.32
CA LEU A 60 -13.58 2.57 0.50
C LEU A 60 -13.18 2.34 1.96
N ALA A 61 -13.43 1.15 2.51
CA ALA A 61 -13.09 0.80 3.89
C ALA A 61 -11.59 0.55 4.09
N TRP A 62 -10.96 -0.27 3.24
CA TRP A 62 -9.60 -0.76 3.44
C TRP A 62 -8.57 -0.22 2.43
N GLY A 63 -9.02 0.37 1.31
CA GLY A 63 -8.16 0.86 0.25
C GLY A 63 -7.87 -0.18 -0.82
N ALA A 64 -6.92 0.16 -1.70
CA ALA A 64 -6.49 -0.74 -2.75
C ALA A 64 -5.73 -1.95 -2.17
N PRO A 65 -6.01 -3.17 -2.66
CA PRO A 65 -5.23 -4.34 -2.29
C PRO A 65 -3.82 -4.29 -2.88
N SER A 66 -2.88 -4.99 -2.25
CA SER A 66 -1.52 -5.18 -2.75
C SER A 66 -1.46 -6.19 -3.90
N GLY A 67 -2.43 -7.10 -3.97
CA GLY A 67 -2.57 -8.09 -5.03
C GLY A 67 -4.00 -8.54 -5.19
N THR A 68 -4.39 -8.86 -6.44
CA THR A 68 -5.71 -9.40 -6.78
C THR A 68 -5.56 -10.70 -7.54
N PHE A 69 -6.38 -11.69 -7.21
CA PHE A 69 -6.38 -13.00 -7.84
C PHE A 69 -7.81 -13.34 -8.26
N GLN A 70 -7.97 -13.76 -9.50
CA GLN A 70 -9.28 -14.11 -10.05
C GLN A 70 -9.33 -15.59 -10.38
N GLY A 71 -10.51 -16.19 -10.25
CA GLY A 71 -10.71 -17.60 -10.52
C GLY A 71 -12.18 -18.00 -10.61
N SER A 72 -12.40 -19.29 -10.70
CA SER A 72 -13.73 -19.88 -10.67
C SER A 72 -13.76 -21.03 -9.68
N ARG A 73 -14.79 -21.08 -8.86
CA ARG A 73 -15.02 -22.17 -7.90
C ARG A 73 -16.47 -22.64 -8.03
N GLN A 74 -16.65 -23.90 -8.36
CA GLN A 74 -17.99 -24.48 -8.57
C GLN A 74 -18.86 -23.67 -9.56
N GLY A 75 -18.27 -23.22 -10.67
CA GLY A 75 -18.97 -22.43 -11.68
C GLY A 75 -19.27 -20.96 -11.30
N LYS A 76 -18.85 -20.51 -10.13
CA LYS A 76 -19.00 -19.12 -9.68
C LYS A 76 -17.70 -18.36 -9.86
N PHE A 77 -17.78 -17.11 -10.32
CA PHE A 77 -16.65 -16.22 -10.37
C PHE A 77 -16.18 -15.90 -8.96
N THR A 78 -14.87 -16.05 -8.73
CA THR A 78 -14.23 -15.74 -7.45
C THR A 78 -13.10 -14.76 -7.65
N GLU A 79 -12.93 -13.86 -6.71
CA GLU A 79 -11.83 -12.91 -6.65
C GLU A 79 -11.27 -12.87 -5.23
N ARG A 80 -9.96 -12.80 -5.09
CA ARG A 80 -9.29 -12.61 -3.80
C ARG A 80 -8.45 -11.35 -3.84
N TRP A 81 -8.59 -10.54 -2.83
CA TRP A 81 -7.77 -9.36 -2.58
C TRP A 81 -6.86 -9.62 -1.39
N ASP A 82 -5.57 -9.48 -1.61
CA ASP A 82 -4.57 -9.60 -0.57
C ASP A 82 -4.01 -8.23 -0.20
N TYR A 83 -3.90 -7.98 1.08
CA TYR A 83 -3.33 -6.77 1.66
C TYR A 83 -2.01 -7.14 2.32
N ALA A 84 -0.94 -6.47 1.91
CA ALA A 84 0.38 -6.61 2.50
C ALA A 84 0.84 -5.29 3.09
N GLY A 85 1.61 -5.37 4.15
CA GLY A 85 2.37 -4.28 4.72
C GLY A 85 3.83 -4.64 4.79
N SER A 86 4.62 -3.78 5.39
CA SER A 86 6.03 -4.05 5.67
C SER A 86 6.27 -3.93 7.17
N ARG A 87 7.08 -4.84 7.69
CA ARG A 87 7.53 -4.80 9.08
C ARG A 87 9.04 -4.53 9.12
N PRO A 88 9.50 -3.55 9.91
CA PRO A 88 10.91 -3.37 10.11
C PRO A 88 11.48 -4.55 10.92
N VAL A 89 12.58 -5.08 10.47
CA VAL A 89 13.36 -6.09 11.17
C VAL A 89 14.81 -5.61 11.28
N TYR A 90 15.42 -5.85 12.42
CA TYR A 90 16.85 -5.58 12.58
C TYR A 90 17.62 -6.75 11.98
N VAL A 91 18.45 -6.45 11.00
CA VAL A 91 19.38 -7.41 10.39
C VAL A 91 20.79 -6.94 10.65
N THR A 92 21.70 -7.91 10.82
CA THR A 92 23.12 -7.60 10.93
C THR A 92 23.76 -7.86 9.58
N ASN A 93 24.16 -6.79 8.89
CA ASN A 93 24.87 -6.90 7.63
C ASN A 93 26.38 -6.87 7.84
N PHE A 94 27.08 -7.71 7.08
CA PHE A 94 28.51 -7.74 7.02
C PHE A 94 28.99 -6.78 5.94
N TYR A 95 29.76 -5.76 6.35
CA TYR A 95 30.41 -4.83 5.46
C TYR A 95 31.88 -5.19 5.36
N GLY A 96 32.36 -5.59 4.19
CA GLY A 96 33.76 -5.81 3.90
C GLY A 96 34.24 -4.76 2.88
N ALA A 97 35.23 -3.96 3.22
CA ALA A 97 35.90 -3.08 2.29
C ALA A 97 37.37 -3.51 2.13
N TYR A 98 37.77 -3.76 0.89
CA TYR A 98 39.18 -3.94 0.56
C TYR A 98 39.72 -2.63 0.01
N GLY A 99 40.68 -2.04 0.71
CA GLY A 99 41.39 -0.83 0.25
C GLY A 99 42.84 -1.12 -0.03
N TYR A 100 43.35 -0.63 -1.16
CA TYR A 100 44.76 -0.51 -1.41
C TYR A 100 45.18 0.94 -1.04
N GLY A 101 45.79 1.10 0.09
CA GLY A 101 46.28 2.42 0.49
C GLY A 101 47.58 2.30 1.23
N GLY A 102 48.62 2.97 0.73
CA GLY A 102 49.89 3.14 1.43
C GLY A 102 51.09 2.82 0.59
N TYR A 103 52.08 3.70 0.70
CA TYR A 103 53.44 3.53 0.14
C TYR A 103 54.08 2.29 0.75
N GLY A 104 54.25 1.23 -0.07
CA GLY A 104 54.94 0.00 0.30
C GLY A 104 54.23 -1.27 -0.14
N PRO A 105 54.98 -2.33 -0.52
CA PRO A 105 54.43 -3.48 -1.24
C PRO A 105 53.55 -4.45 -0.44
N TYR A 106 53.23 -4.16 0.84
CA TYR A 106 52.59 -5.16 1.71
C TYR A 106 51.52 -4.65 2.68
N ARG A 107 50.86 -3.54 2.44
CA ARG A 107 49.79 -3.10 3.32
C ARG A 107 48.43 -3.26 2.65
N ARG A 108 47.81 -4.42 2.87
CA ARG A 108 46.38 -4.66 2.64
C ARG A 108 45.67 -4.29 3.95
N TYR A 109 44.81 -3.30 3.89
CA TYR A 109 43.87 -3.05 4.98
C TYR A 109 42.51 -3.63 4.58
N GLY A 110 42.12 -4.71 5.23
CA GLY A 110 40.74 -5.20 5.19
C GLY A 110 39.99 -4.61 6.37
N TYR A 111 38.93 -3.89 6.11
CA TYR A 111 37.99 -3.47 7.15
C TYR A 111 36.79 -4.38 7.09
N TYR A 112 36.52 -5.07 8.19
CA TYR A 112 35.36 -5.89 8.37
C TYR A 112 34.52 -5.30 9.50
N GLY A 113 33.26 -4.94 9.20
CA GLY A 113 32.35 -4.40 10.18
C GLY A 113 31.01 -5.11 10.11
N PHE A 114 30.43 -5.38 11.26
CA PHE A 114 29.04 -5.77 11.39
C PHE A 114 28.28 -4.54 11.88
N GLY A 115 27.27 -4.12 11.11
CA GLY A 115 26.40 -3.02 11.49
C GLY A 115 24.96 -3.43 11.56
N PRO A 116 24.17 -2.96 12.53
CA PRO A 116 22.74 -3.11 12.52
C PRO A 116 22.14 -2.30 11.38
N GLU A 117 21.28 -2.93 10.59
CA GLU A 117 20.51 -2.29 9.54
C GLU A 117 19.04 -2.61 9.74
N ILE A 118 18.17 -1.67 9.37
CA ILE A 118 16.73 -1.91 9.38
C ILE A 118 16.33 -2.34 7.97
N ALA A 119 15.95 -3.60 7.82
CA ALA A 119 15.33 -4.12 6.61
C ALA A 119 13.81 -4.15 6.78
N TYR A 120 13.09 -3.86 5.71
CA TYR A 120 11.63 -3.96 5.68
C TYR A 120 11.23 -5.26 4.99
N VAL A 121 10.62 -6.17 5.73
CA VAL A 121 10.13 -7.44 5.17
C VAL A 121 8.63 -7.36 4.90
N PRO A 122 8.17 -7.85 3.74
CA PRO A 122 6.74 -7.95 3.45
C PRO A 122 6.03 -8.80 4.49
N GLN A 123 4.89 -8.34 4.95
CA GLN A 123 4.02 -9.07 5.86
C GLN A 123 2.59 -9.09 5.31
N HIS A 124 2.00 -10.27 5.24
CA HIS A 124 0.58 -10.40 4.93
C HIS A 124 -0.26 -9.82 6.07
N ILE A 125 -1.20 -8.94 5.73
CA ILE A 125 -2.04 -8.27 6.72
C ILE A 125 -3.46 -8.82 6.69
N ALA A 126 -4.04 -8.99 5.50
CA ALA A 126 -5.41 -9.43 5.36
C ALA A 126 -5.66 -10.04 3.98
N SER A 127 -6.68 -10.86 3.89
CA SER A 127 -7.28 -11.32 2.61
C SER A 127 -8.79 -11.17 2.65
N VAL A 128 -9.37 -10.84 1.50
CA VAL A 128 -10.82 -10.77 1.29
C VAL A 128 -11.17 -11.63 0.09
N TRP A 129 -12.12 -12.53 0.25
CA TRP A 129 -12.66 -13.38 -0.82
C TRP A 129 -14.01 -12.89 -1.26
N PHE A 130 -14.16 -12.72 -2.55
CA PHE A 130 -15.42 -12.35 -3.19
C PHE A 130 -15.95 -13.54 -4.00
N VAL A 131 -17.24 -13.74 -3.93
CA VAL A 131 -17.99 -14.64 -4.80
C VAL A 131 -19.08 -13.82 -5.49
N ASN A 132 -19.11 -13.84 -6.82
CA ASN A 132 -20.05 -13.03 -7.61
C ASN A 132 -20.07 -11.56 -7.17
N GLN A 133 -18.89 -10.93 -7.02
CA GLN A 133 -18.71 -9.51 -6.63
C GLN A 133 -19.29 -9.17 -5.25
N ARG A 134 -19.33 -10.14 -4.35
CA ARG A 134 -19.74 -9.94 -2.95
C ARG A 134 -18.75 -10.60 -2.02
N VAL A 135 -18.39 -9.92 -0.92
CA VAL A 135 -17.55 -10.49 0.14
C VAL A 135 -18.22 -11.76 0.66
N ASP A 136 -17.53 -12.88 0.54
CA ASP A 136 -17.93 -14.17 1.11
C ASP A 136 -17.19 -14.45 2.43
N ALA A 137 -15.89 -14.19 2.46
CA ALA A 137 -15.06 -14.37 3.63
C ALA A 137 -13.94 -13.32 3.69
N TRP A 138 -13.39 -13.11 4.85
CA TRP A 138 -12.20 -12.28 5.04
C TRP A 138 -11.44 -12.73 6.28
N GLU A 139 -10.14 -12.47 6.27
CA GLU A 139 -9.26 -12.66 7.43
C GLU A 139 -8.35 -11.46 7.60
N ARG A 140 -7.90 -11.21 8.82
CA ARG A 140 -6.97 -10.14 9.12
C ARG A 140 -6.02 -10.59 10.24
N ALA A 141 -4.73 -10.34 10.04
CA ALA A 141 -3.72 -10.54 11.08
C ALA A 141 -4.04 -9.65 12.31
N ARG A 142 -3.83 -10.18 13.49
CA ARG A 142 -4.00 -9.47 14.76
C ARG A 142 -2.68 -8.90 15.24
#